data_302dc7412aa420e905a558d3118e753e
#
_entry.id   302dc7412aa420e905a558d3118e753e
#
_cell.length_a   1.000
_cell.length_b   1.000
_cell.length_c   1.000
_cell.angle_alpha   90.00
_cell.angle_beta   90.00
_cell.angle_gamma   90.00
#
_symmetry.space_group_name_H-M   'P 1'
#
loop_
_entity.id
_entity.type
_entity.pdbx_description
1 polymer ?
#
loop_
_entity_poly.entity_id
_entity_poly.type
_entity_poly.pdbx_seq_one_letter_code
_entity_poly.pdbx_strand_id
1 'polypeptide(L)'
;MANAWEDPIYRGLLAKASEATDGKVDKLCIGCHTPMGLTTDSVSAQGADKVHIAGIGCDDCHSMSASTGTGNGSYVLTPKKYGRSLKFGPRDDATSPYHDTAYSELHTQSEFCSTCHNVTHPFNRLPVERTYDEWRDSPYASADIQCQDCHMTPEPGVTKNPGKAAIMGPEREHVYSHRFTGANVTLHKHFGQDEMAERALKLLQSAAEMEFLSVPESLQAGESASVGLRVTNVGAGHKLPTGFPEGREVWIDLKVTDYTGAEVYRLGAVKDGHTEPGTKNFKATLGDSDGNVVEFAVWEADRVLSDTRILPMGYSDANYEFVIPTDAEGPFTITADLNYWGFAQSTLDKIVGENKIKSEIAKMATISHVVPVSDLRAQTK
;
A
#
# COMPACT_ATOMS: atom_id res chain seq x y z
N MET A 1 4.42 -4.59 -10.28
CA MET A 1 5.74 -5.26 -10.24
C MET A 1 6.50 -5.11 -11.56
N ALA A 2 5.87 -5.29 -12.74
CA ALA A 2 6.58 -5.15 -14.02
C ALA A 2 7.34 -3.83 -14.19
N ASN A 3 6.85 -2.74 -13.64
CA ASN A 3 7.50 -1.42 -13.70
C ASN A 3 8.46 -1.16 -12.53
N ALA A 4 8.80 -2.17 -11.70
CA ALA A 4 9.54 -1.93 -10.46
C ALA A 4 10.94 -1.34 -10.69
N TRP A 5 11.59 -1.63 -11.80
CA TRP A 5 12.86 -1.02 -12.19
C TRP A 5 12.70 0.39 -12.78
N GLU A 6 11.65 0.60 -13.58
CA GLU A 6 11.37 1.87 -14.25
C GLU A 6 10.61 2.87 -13.35
N ASP A 7 10.25 2.47 -12.12
CA ASP A 7 9.58 3.32 -11.15
C ASP A 7 10.48 4.52 -10.80
N PRO A 8 10.10 5.76 -11.17
CA PRO A 8 10.93 6.93 -10.95
C PRO A 8 11.12 7.26 -9.45
N ILE A 9 10.16 6.87 -8.60
CA ILE A 9 10.29 7.05 -7.15
C ILE A 9 11.38 6.11 -6.63
N TYR A 10 11.31 4.83 -6.99
CA TYR A 10 12.34 3.86 -6.66
C TYR A 10 13.71 4.28 -7.19
N ARG A 11 13.80 4.72 -8.44
CA ARG A 11 15.06 5.17 -9.04
C ARG A 11 15.64 6.37 -8.31
N GLY A 12 14.80 7.32 -7.92
CA GLY A 12 15.20 8.49 -7.13
C GLY A 12 15.71 8.09 -5.74
N LEU A 13 15.02 7.15 -5.08
CA LEU A 13 15.43 6.61 -3.78
C LEU A 13 16.73 5.82 -3.88
N LEU A 14 16.87 4.93 -4.89
CA LEU A 14 18.07 4.16 -5.10
C LEU A 14 19.31 5.04 -5.31
N ALA A 15 19.18 6.10 -6.12
CA ALA A 15 20.29 7.03 -6.37
C ALA A 15 20.75 7.72 -5.07
N LYS A 16 19.79 8.21 -4.26
CA LYS A 16 20.08 8.85 -2.97
C LYS A 16 20.67 7.88 -1.94
N ALA A 17 20.11 6.68 -1.86
CA ALA A 17 20.61 5.64 -0.96
C ALA A 17 22.02 5.18 -1.35
N SER A 18 22.29 5.01 -2.64
CA SER A 18 23.62 4.65 -3.17
C SER A 18 24.66 5.71 -2.80
N GLU A 19 24.34 6.99 -3.03
CA GLU A 19 25.21 8.11 -2.66
C GLU A 19 25.46 8.15 -1.14
N ALA A 20 24.40 8.07 -0.33
CA ALA A 20 24.51 8.17 1.13
C ALA A 20 25.23 6.99 1.78
N THR A 21 25.26 5.83 1.14
CA THR A 21 25.85 4.59 1.71
C THR A 21 27.09 4.08 0.96
N ASP A 22 27.64 4.86 0.03
CA ASP A 22 28.73 4.42 -0.87
C ASP A 22 28.39 3.10 -1.57
N GLY A 23 27.14 2.94 -2.06
CA GLY A 23 26.66 1.78 -2.78
C GLY A 23 26.41 0.53 -1.93
N LYS A 24 26.53 0.59 -0.61
CA LYS A 24 26.42 -0.59 0.27
C LYS A 24 25.05 -1.23 0.29
N VAL A 25 23.99 -0.48 -0.03
CA VAL A 25 22.60 -0.99 -0.07
C VAL A 25 22.11 -1.33 -1.48
N ASP A 26 22.89 -1.01 -2.53
CA ASP A 26 22.46 -1.15 -3.92
C ASP A 26 21.96 -2.55 -4.25
N LYS A 27 22.74 -3.59 -3.92
CA LYS A 27 22.36 -4.98 -4.18
C LYS A 27 21.10 -5.41 -3.47
N LEU A 28 20.83 -4.89 -2.27
CA LEU A 28 19.61 -5.16 -1.53
C LEU A 28 18.40 -4.58 -2.29
N CYS A 29 18.47 -3.31 -2.67
CA CYS A 29 17.40 -2.63 -3.40
C CYS A 29 17.15 -3.29 -4.76
N ILE A 30 18.22 -3.47 -5.56
CA ILE A 30 18.17 -4.05 -6.90
C ILE A 30 17.63 -5.48 -6.86
N GLY A 31 18.02 -6.27 -5.83
CA GLY A 31 17.61 -7.66 -5.68
C GLY A 31 16.09 -7.88 -5.63
N CYS A 32 15.35 -6.94 -5.06
CA CYS A 32 13.88 -7.01 -5.03
C CYS A 32 13.21 -6.31 -6.21
N HIS A 33 13.86 -5.33 -6.83
CA HIS A 33 13.26 -4.52 -7.89
C HIS A 33 13.58 -5.01 -9.31
N THR A 34 14.65 -5.81 -9.49
CA THR A 34 14.99 -6.51 -10.74
C THR A 34 15.95 -7.69 -10.47
N PRO A 35 15.45 -8.82 -9.94
CA PRO A 35 16.25 -9.97 -9.57
C PRO A 35 17.10 -10.52 -10.71
N MET A 36 16.55 -10.64 -11.92
CA MET A 36 17.28 -11.11 -13.09
C MET A 36 18.37 -10.12 -13.52
N GLY A 37 18.11 -8.82 -13.38
CA GLY A 37 19.11 -7.79 -13.65
C GLY A 37 20.32 -7.90 -12.72
N LEU A 38 20.09 -8.13 -11.43
CA LEU A 38 21.14 -8.38 -10.45
C LEU A 38 21.88 -9.69 -10.76
N THR A 39 21.16 -10.78 -11.08
CA THR A 39 21.73 -12.11 -11.32
C THR A 39 22.61 -12.12 -12.59
N THR A 40 22.29 -11.31 -13.59
CA THR A 40 23.04 -11.21 -14.85
C THR A 40 24.09 -10.11 -14.83
N ASP A 41 24.25 -9.41 -13.70
CA ASP A 41 25.16 -8.26 -13.54
C ASP A 41 24.98 -7.17 -14.61
N SER A 42 23.70 -6.99 -15.03
CA SER A 42 23.33 -6.06 -16.11
C SER A 42 22.75 -4.75 -15.62
N VAL A 43 22.64 -4.56 -14.29
CA VAL A 43 22.11 -3.33 -13.64
C VAL A 43 22.99 -2.89 -12.50
N SER A 44 23.02 -1.57 -12.29
CA SER A 44 23.62 -0.90 -11.13
C SER A 44 22.75 0.25 -10.67
N ALA A 45 23.07 0.88 -9.55
CA ALA A 45 22.38 2.08 -9.09
C ALA A 45 22.42 3.23 -10.13
N GLN A 46 23.43 3.27 -10.99
CA GLN A 46 23.60 4.29 -12.03
C GLN A 46 22.78 4.00 -13.30
N GLY A 47 22.32 2.76 -13.48
CA GLY A 47 21.52 2.41 -14.66
C GLY A 47 21.61 0.94 -15.05
N ALA A 48 21.06 0.62 -16.22
CA ALA A 48 21.08 -0.69 -16.81
C ALA A 48 21.88 -0.67 -18.12
N ASP A 49 22.71 -1.69 -18.33
CA ASP A 49 23.39 -1.90 -19.59
C ASP A 49 22.40 -2.44 -20.63
N LYS A 50 22.21 -1.70 -21.72
CA LYS A 50 21.65 -2.07 -23.06
C LYS A 50 20.55 -3.13 -23.19
N VAL A 51 20.10 -3.82 -22.16
CA VAL A 51 19.01 -4.77 -22.17
C VAL A 51 17.82 -4.10 -21.51
N HIS A 52 16.64 -4.13 -22.14
CA HIS A 52 15.40 -3.73 -21.51
C HIS A 52 15.12 -4.67 -20.35
N ILE A 53 15.57 -4.29 -19.16
CA ILE A 53 15.31 -5.01 -17.94
C ILE A 53 14.01 -4.44 -17.42
N ALA A 54 12.94 -5.21 -17.63
CA ALA A 54 11.70 -5.02 -16.89
C ALA A 54 11.99 -5.20 -15.39
N GLY A 55 11.17 -4.61 -14.54
CA GLY A 55 11.25 -4.87 -13.09
C GLY A 55 11.10 -6.35 -12.78
N ILE A 56 9.95 -6.75 -12.24
CA ILE A 56 9.64 -8.17 -11.96
C ILE A 56 8.86 -8.74 -13.14
N GLY A 57 9.50 -9.56 -13.94
CA GLY A 57 8.92 -10.24 -15.11
C GLY A 57 8.57 -11.71 -14.84
N CYS A 58 8.13 -12.40 -15.88
CA CYS A 58 7.76 -13.82 -15.79
C CYS A 58 8.94 -14.69 -15.31
N ASP A 59 10.13 -14.40 -15.80
CA ASP A 59 11.32 -15.18 -15.48
C ASP A 59 11.83 -14.98 -14.05
N ASP A 60 11.60 -13.81 -13.45
CA ASP A 60 11.95 -13.56 -12.05
C ASP A 60 11.17 -14.51 -11.13
N CYS A 61 9.85 -14.62 -11.35
CA CYS A 61 9.00 -15.49 -10.57
C CYS A 61 9.18 -16.98 -10.95
N HIS A 62 9.06 -17.28 -12.25
CA HIS A 62 9.05 -18.69 -12.71
C HIS A 62 10.45 -19.32 -12.83
N SER A 63 11.53 -18.62 -12.46
CA SER A 63 12.85 -19.22 -12.24
C SER A 63 13.17 -19.39 -10.75
N MET A 64 12.32 -18.91 -9.85
CA MET A 64 12.48 -19.08 -8.41
C MET A 64 12.22 -20.55 -8.01
N SER A 65 13.26 -21.23 -7.57
CA SER A 65 13.21 -22.66 -7.20
C SER A 65 13.03 -22.90 -5.69
N ALA A 66 13.43 -21.92 -4.87
CA ALA A 66 13.35 -22.02 -3.42
C ALA A 66 13.40 -20.64 -2.77
N SER A 67 12.96 -20.56 -1.52
CA SER A 67 13.26 -19.49 -0.58
C SER A 67 14.30 -19.97 0.43
N THR A 68 15.23 -19.08 0.82
CA THR A 68 16.23 -19.33 1.87
C THR A 68 15.87 -18.65 3.19
N GLY A 69 14.72 -18.00 3.24
CA GLY A 69 14.24 -17.24 4.41
C GLY A 69 13.17 -16.25 4.03
N THR A 70 12.97 -15.24 4.88
CA THR A 70 12.01 -14.17 4.64
C THR A 70 12.74 -12.84 4.44
N GLY A 71 12.33 -12.09 3.42
CA GLY A 71 12.81 -10.74 3.15
C GLY A 71 14.20 -10.65 2.51
N ASN A 72 14.57 -9.44 2.19
CA ASN A 72 15.88 -9.04 1.71
C ASN A 72 16.38 -9.81 0.47
N GLY A 73 15.46 -10.25 -0.41
CA GLY A 73 15.81 -11.01 -1.60
C GLY A 73 16.22 -12.45 -1.30
N SER A 74 15.63 -13.11 -0.32
CA SER A 74 15.93 -14.48 0.13
C SER A 74 15.42 -15.57 -0.82
N TYR A 75 15.55 -15.40 -2.11
CA TYR A 75 15.17 -16.36 -3.15
C TYR A 75 16.37 -17.06 -3.79
N VAL A 76 16.13 -18.21 -4.40
CA VAL A 76 17.08 -18.92 -5.26
C VAL A 76 16.51 -18.97 -6.67
N LEU A 77 17.23 -18.41 -7.64
CA LEU A 77 16.88 -18.48 -9.05
C LEU A 77 17.61 -19.64 -9.74
N THR A 78 16.83 -20.49 -10.42
CA THR A 78 17.36 -21.61 -11.21
C THR A 78 16.75 -21.55 -12.61
N PRO A 79 17.22 -20.59 -13.46
CA PRO A 79 16.61 -20.34 -14.77
C PRO A 79 16.88 -21.45 -15.80
N LYS A 80 17.86 -22.32 -15.54
CA LYS A 80 18.26 -23.42 -16.44
C LYS A 80 18.63 -24.68 -15.69
N LYS A 81 18.32 -25.82 -16.31
CA LYS A 81 18.80 -27.15 -15.88
C LYS A 81 19.29 -27.91 -17.11
N TYR A 82 20.50 -28.47 -17.02
CA TYR A 82 21.14 -29.19 -18.15
C TYR A 82 21.15 -28.40 -19.46
N GLY A 83 21.34 -27.08 -19.39
CA GLY A 83 21.37 -26.19 -20.56
C GLY A 83 20.01 -25.78 -21.14
N ARG A 84 18.91 -26.35 -20.65
CA ARG A 84 17.55 -25.98 -21.04
C ARG A 84 16.95 -24.98 -20.04
N SER A 85 16.10 -24.07 -20.54
CA SER A 85 15.30 -23.20 -19.69
C SER A 85 14.37 -24.02 -18.82
N LEU A 86 14.30 -23.72 -17.52
CA LEU A 86 13.42 -24.40 -16.57
C LEU A 86 12.48 -23.37 -15.94
N LYS A 87 11.19 -23.70 -15.89
CA LYS A 87 10.17 -22.87 -15.25
C LYS A 87 9.47 -23.62 -14.13
N PHE A 88 9.36 -22.98 -12.99
CA PHE A 88 8.67 -23.45 -11.81
C PHE A 88 7.25 -22.89 -11.77
N GLY A 89 6.33 -23.62 -11.17
CA GLY A 89 4.95 -23.17 -10.99
C GLY A 89 4.10 -24.20 -10.23
N PRO A 90 2.85 -23.83 -9.90
CA PRO A 90 1.98 -24.63 -9.03
C PRO A 90 1.24 -25.76 -9.76
N ARG A 91 1.64 -26.13 -10.98
CA ARG A 91 0.98 -27.17 -11.78
C ARG A 91 1.93 -28.33 -12.01
N ASP A 92 1.59 -29.51 -11.48
CA ASP A 92 2.36 -30.74 -11.66
C ASP A 92 2.17 -31.37 -13.04
N ASP A 93 1.08 -31.04 -13.72
CA ASP A 93 0.74 -31.47 -15.07
C ASP A 93 1.15 -30.46 -16.18
N ALA A 94 1.93 -29.41 -15.82
CA ALA A 94 2.37 -28.41 -16.77
C ALA A 94 3.36 -28.98 -17.79
N THR A 95 3.14 -28.71 -19.07
CA THR A 95 4.04 -29.08 -20.16
C THR A 95 4.25 -27.91 -21.11
N SER A 96 5.45 -27.77 -21.69
CA SER A 96 5.77 -26.75 -22.68
C SER A 96 6.73 -27.28 -23.74
N PRO A 97 6.52 -26.96 -25.01
CA PRO A 97 7.51 -27.28 -26.07
C PRO A 97 8.75 -26.38 -26.02
N TYR A 98 8.71 -25.27 -25.29
CA TYR A 98 9.74 -24.21 -25.30
C TYR A 98 10.73 -24.32 -24.12
N HIS A 99 10.30 -24.90 -23.01
CA HIS A 99 11.09 -24.99 -21.77
C HIS A 99 10.68 -26.22 -20.95
N ASP A 100 11.56 -26.67 -20.10
CA ASP A 100 11.22 -27.68 -19.10
C ASP A 100 10.35 -27.06 -17.99
N THR A 101 9.52 -27.87 -17.32
CA THR A 101 8.65 -27.45 -16.24
C THR A 101 8.94 -28.25 -14.98
N ALA A 102 8.77 -27.62 -13.82
CA ALA A 102 8.87 -28.24 -12.53
C ALA A 102 7.75 -27.75 -11.61
N TYR A 103 7.13 -28.68 -10.90
CA TYR A 103 6.18 -28.34 -9.85
C TYR A 103 6.88 -27.63 -8.70
N SER A 104 6.24 -26.61 -8.14
CA SER A 104 6.70 -25.88 -6.98
C SER A 104 5.51 -25.43 -6.14
N GLU A 105 5.36 -26.04 -4.98
CA GLU A 105 4.34 -25.65 -3.99
C GLU A 105 4.53 -24.22 -3.50
N LEU A 106 5.79 -23.75 -3.42
CA LEU A 106 6.13 -22.37 -3.01
C LEU A 106 5.34 -21.31 -3.77
N HIS A 107 4.99 -21.54 -5.06
CA HIS A 107 4.25 -20.59 -5.88
C HIS A 107 2.78 -20.40 -5.45
N THR A 108 2.25 -21.24 -4.57
CA THR A 108 0.90 -21.09 -3.97
C THR A 108 0.93 -20.50 -2.57
N GLN A 109 2.11 -20.28 -2.00
CA GLN A 109 2.31 -19.86 -0.61
C GLN A 109 2.75 -18.41 -0.53
N SER A 110 2.36 -17.72 0.54
CA SER A 110 2.77 -16.35 0.83
C SER A 110 4.27 -16.20 1.05
N GLU A 111 4.96 -17.29 1.40
CA GLU A 111 6.42 -17.41 1.51
C GLU A 111 7.12 -17.03 0.21
N PHE A 112 6.48 -17.27 -0.93
CA PHE A 112 6.97 -16.81 -2.22
C PHE A 112 7.12 -15.28 -2.25
N CYS A 113 6.08 -14.57 -1.81
CA CYS A 113 6.05 -13.10 -1.78
C CYS A 113 6.97 -12.55 -0.70
N SER A 114 7.13 -13.30 0.43
CA SER A 114 7.96 -12.90 1.55
C SER A 114 9.41 -12.65 1.19
N THR A 115 9.91 -13.31 0.14
CA THR A 115 11.32 -13.17 -0.29
C THR A 115 11.71 -11.72 -0.59
N CYS A 116 10.73 -10.88 -1.01
CA CYS A 116 10.89 -9.46 -1.31
C CYS A 116 10.03 -8.55 -0.42
N HIS A 117 8.80 -8.97 -0.07
CA HIS A 117 7.85 -8.17 0.71
C HIS A 117 8.01 -8.34 2.22
N ASN A 118 9.25 -8.24 2.68
CA ASN A 118 9.65 -8.21 4.08
C ASN A 118 11.09 -7.69 4.16
N VAL A 119 11.29 -6.45 4.56
CA VAL A 119 12.61 -5.80 4.51
C VAL A 119 13.12 -5.52 5.91
N THR A 120 14.31 -6.03 6.18
CA THR A 120 15.06 -5.77 7.39
C THR A 120 16.28 -4.92 7.02
N HIS A 121 16.49 -3.83 7.75
CA HIS A 121 17.63 -2.94 7.53
C HIS A 121 18.96 -3.72 7.60
N PRO A 122 19.85 -3.61 6.58
CA PRO A 122 20.98 -4.52 6.45
C PRO A 122 22.05 -4.36 7.55
N PHE A 123 22.13 -3.19 8.17
CA PHE A 123 23.20 -2.88 9.14
C PHE A 123 22.78 -3.05 10.58
N ASN A 124 21.60 -2.50 10.96
CA ASN A 124 21.13 -2.49 12.35
C ASN A 124 19.98 -3.45 12.62
N ARG A 125 19.50 -4.16 11.59
CA ARG A 125 18.43 -5.17 11.69
C ARG A 125 17.06 -4.61 12.04
N LEU A 126 16.84 -3.29 11.92
CA LEU A 126 15.53 -2.69 12.09
C LEU A 126 14.54 -3.31 11.10
N PRO A 127 13.34 -3.74 11.51
CA PRO A 127 12.29 -4.15 10.62
C PRO A 127 11.69 -2.92 9.92
N VAL A 128 12.01 -2.73 8.63
CA VAL A 128 11.57 -1.58 7.83
C VAL A 128 10.22 -1.86 7.19
N GLU A 129 10.12 -2.88 6.35
CA GLU A 129 8.88 -3.32 5.76
C GLU A 129 8.54 -4.73 6.27
N ARG A 130 7.32 -4.93 6.76
CA ARG A 130 6.92 -6.17 7.44
C ARG A 130 5.63 -6.77 6.91
N THR A 131 5.29 -6.53 5.63
CA THR A 131 4.02 -6.96 5.03
C THR A 131 3.77 -8.46 5.21
N TYR A 132 4.80 -9.29 4.97
CA TYR A 132 4.66 -10.73 5.19
C TYR A 132 4.50 -11.10 6.68
N ASP A 133 5.30 -10.54 7.58
CA ASP A 133 5.17 -10.84 9.00
C ASP A 133 3.81 -10.37 9.56
N GLU A 134 3.34 -9.20 9.11
CA GLU A 134 2.03 -8.67 9.47
C GLU A 134 0.90 -9.62 9.02
N TRP A 135 1.02 -10.20 7.82
CA TRP A 135 0.10 -11.23 7.32
C TRP A 135 0.25 -12.54 8.08
N ARG A 136 1.47 -13.06 8.29
CA ARG A 136 1.74 -14.32 8.99
C ARG A 136 1.11 -14.35 10.38
N ASP A 137 1.15 -13.21 11.08
CA ASP A 137 0.66 -13.06 12.44
C ASP A 137 -0.85 -12.65 12.47
N SER A 138 -1.54 -12.72 11.32
CA SER A 138 -2.93 -12.31 11.16
C SER A 138 -3.91 -13.48 11.17
N PRO A 139 -5.22 -13.22 11.38
CA PRO A 139 -6.27 -14.22 11.19
C PRO A 139 -6.35 -14.78 9.77
N TYR A 140 -5.90 -14.03 8.75
CA TYR A 140 -5.91 -14.46 7.35
C TYR A 140 -4.96 -15.62 7.11
N ALA A 141 -3.73 -15.58 7.65
CA ALA A 141 -2.80 -16.69 7.59
C ALA A 141 -3.35 -17.93 8.31
N SER A 142 -4.00 -17.75 9.47
CA SER A 142 -4.66 -18.83 10.22
C SER A 142 -5.82 -19.46 9.46
N ALA A 143 -6.43 -18.73 8.54
CA ALA A 143 -7.51 -19.21 7.65
C ALA A 143 -6.99 -19.72 6.30
N ASP A 144 -5.66 -19.85 6.13
CA ASP A 144 -5.00 -20.29 4.88
C ASP A 144 -5.30 -19.38 3.67
N ILE A 145 -5.57 -18.10 3.91
CA ILE A 145 -5.76 -17.10 2.86
C ILE A 145 -4.41 -16.51 2.51
N GLN A 146 -3.93 -16.80 1.31
CA GLN A 146 -2.59 -16.43 0.85
C GLN A 146 -2.56 -15.04 0.18
N CYS A 147 -1.35 -14.48 0.01
CA CYS A 147 -1.18 -13.20 -0.70
C CYS A 147 -1.79 -13.25 -2.10
N GLN A 148 -1.65 -14.38 -2.79
CA GLN A 148 -2.17 -14.63 -4.13
C GLN A 148 -3.70 -14.53 -4.19
N ASP A 149 -4.42 -14.90 -3.12
CA ASP A 149 -5.88 -14.92 -3.07
C ASP A 149 -6.52 -13.53 -3.09
N CYS A 150 -5.74 -12.48 -2.78
CA CYS A 150 -6.19 -11.09 -2.88
C CYS A 150 -5.49 -10.34 -4.01
N HIS A 151 -4.16 -10.53 -4.19
CA HIS A 151 -3.37 -9.72 -5.12
C HIS A 151 -3.25 -10.30 -6.54
N MET A 152 -3.62 -11.58 -6.74
CA MET A 152 -3.62 -12.25 -8.04
C MET A 152 -5.02 -12.63 -8.51
N THR A 153 -6.05 -11.93 -8.07
CA THR A 153 -7.43 -12.08 -8.53
C THR A 153 -7.73 -11.20 -9.75
N PRO A 154 -8.71 -11.56 -10.60
CA PRO A 154 -9.12 -10.71 -11.70
C PRO A 154 -9.73 -9.38 -11.22
N GLU A 155 -10.46 -9.39 -10.11
CA GLU A 155 -11.02 -8.22 -9.42
C GLU A 155 -10.94 -8.44 -7.90
N PRO A 156 -10.85 -7.38 -7.07
CA PRO A 156 -10.91 -7.52 -5.62
C PRO A 156 -12.14 -8.32 -5.16
N GLY A 157 -11.93 -9.27 -4.24
CA GLY A 157 -13.01 -10.12 -3.69
C GLY A 157 -13.45 -11.28 -4.58
N VAL A 158 -12.86 -11.47 -5.77
CA VAL A 158 -13.16 -12.62 -6.64
C VAL A 158 -12.37 -13.84 -6.18
N THR A 159 -13.04 -14.78 -5.51
CA THR A 159 -12.43 -16.01 -4.98
C THR A 159 -12.39 -17.17 -5.97
N LYS A 160 -13.16 -17.10 -7.06
CA LYS A 160 -13.19 -18.13 -8.13
C LYS A 160 -13.03 -17.46 -9.49
N ASN A 161 -12.09 -17.97 -10.26
CA ASN A 161 -11.81 -17.50 -11.63
C ASN A 161 -11.53 -18.70 -12.51
N PRO A 162 -12.58 -19.46 -12.94
CA PRO A 162 -12.40 -20.63 -13.79
C PRO A 162 -11.89 -20.25 -15.17
N GLY A 163 -11.06 -21.12 -15.77
CA GLY A 163 -10.53 -20.90 -17.10
C GLY A 163 -9.27 -21.72 -17.38
N LYS A 164 -8.58 -21.33 -18.44
CA LYS A 164 -7.32 -21.95 -18.88
C LYS A 164 -6.12 -21.10 -18.48
N ALA A 165 -5.15 -21.72 -17.83
CA ALA A 165 -3.88 -21.06 -17.52
C ALA A 165 -2.98 -20.87 -18.78
N ALA A 166 -3.19 -21.67 -19.80
CA ALA A 166 -2.53 -21.57 -21.11
C ALA A 166 -3.49 -21.98 -22.21
N ILE A 167 -3.29 -21.46 -23.44
CA ILE A 167 -4.20 -21.66 -24.60
C ILE A 167 -4.48 -23.16 -24.84
N MET A 168 -3.46 -24.00 -24.76
CA MET A 168 -3.58 -25.46 -24.95
C MET A 168 -3.73 -26.22 -23.65
N GLY A 169 -3.81 -25.53 -22.51
CA GLY A 169 -3.96 -26.17 -21.20
C GLY A 169 -5.40 -26.63 -20.93
N PRO A 170 -5.58 -27.49 -19.92
CA PRO A 170 -6.91 -27.90 -19.48
C PRO A 170 -7.66 -26.76 -18.78
N GLU A 171 -8.98 -26.88 -18.69
CA GLU A 171 -9.81 -26.03 -17.84
C GLU A 171 -9.41 -26.23 -16.36
N ARG A 172 -9.43 -25.14 -15.62
CA ARG A 172 -9.13 -25.09 -14.17
C ARG A 172 -10.29 -24.46 -13.43
N GLU A 173 -10.51 -24.87 -12.20
CA GLU A 173 -11.51 -24.26 -11.31
C GLU A 173 -11.12 -22.83 -10.92
N HIS A 174 -9.81 -22.56 -10.85
CA HIS A 174 -9.26 -21.24 -10.59
C HIS A 174 -7.96 -21.01 -11.37
N VAL A 175 -7.85 -19.81 -11.96
CA VAL A 175 -6.64 -19.31 -12.63
C VAL A 175 -6.28 -17.96 -11.99
N TYR A 176 -5.10 -17.87 -11.43
CA TYR A 176 -4.60 -16.63 -10.84
C TYR A 176 -4.29 -15.57 -11.92
N SER A 177 -4.75 -14.35 -11.71
CA SER A 177 -4.40 -13.20 -12.54
C SER A 177 -2.98 -12.72 -12.21
N HIS A 178 -2.20 -12.39 -13.22
CA HIS A 178 -0.84 -11.83 -13.05
C HIS A 178 -0.84 -10.29 -13.03
N ARG A 179 -1.93 -9.67 -12.63
CA ARG A 179 -2.03 -8.20 -12.51
C ARG A 179 -1.34 -7.67 -11.26
N PHE A 180 -1.23 -8.47 -10.20
CA PHE A 180 -0.57 -8.11 -8.93
C PHE A 180 -1.05 -6.74 -8.42
N THR A 181 -2.36 -6.59 -8.30
CA THR A 181 -2.98 -5.34 -7.89
C THR A 181 -2.52 -4.94 -6.49
N GLY A 182 -1.97 -3.75 -6.36
CA GLY A 182 -1.57 -3.14 -5.10
C GLY A 182 -2.12 -1.71 -5.00
N ALA A 183 -1.65 -0.92 -4.03
CA ALA A 183 -2.17 0.40 -3.72
C ALA A 183 -1.49 1.56 -4.50
N ASN A 184 -0.79 1.29 -5.61
CA ASN A 184 0.05 2.27 -6.31
C ASN A 184 -0.73 3.13 -7.32
N VAL A 185 -1.82 3.80 -6.90
CA VAL A 185 -2.65 4.66 -7.77
C VAL A 185 -1.81 5.73 -8.46
N THR A 186 -0.96 6.43 -7.69
CA THR A 186 -0.07 7.50 -8.20
C THR A 186 0.81 7.01 -9.37
N LEU A 187 1.49 5.87 -9.22
CA LEU A 187 2.37 5.35 -10.26
C LEU A 187 1.60 4.88 -11.49
N HIS A 188 0.45 4.21 -11.30
CA HIS A 188 -0.38 3.80 -12.43
C HIS A 188 -0.87 5.01 -13.23
N LYS A 189 -1.28 6.08 -12.56
CA LYS A 189 -1.66 7.33 -13.23
C LYS A 189 -0.48 7.96 -13.95
N HIS A 190 0.69 8.02 -13.32
CA HIS A 190 1.92 8.53 -13.93
C HIS A 190 2.30 7.79 -15.22
N PHE A 191 2.14 6.46 -15.25
CA PHE A 191 2.39 5.62 -16.43
C PHE A 191 1.23 5.56 -17.44
N GLY A 192 0.14 6.30 -17.23
CA GLY A 192 -1.04 6.25 -18.10
C GLY A 192 -1.78 4.90 -18.07
N GLN A 193 -1.64 4.15 -16.98
CA GLN A 193 -2.26 2.84 -16.78
C GLN A 193 -3.59 2.99 -16.00
N ASP A 194 -4.57 3.67 -16.62
CA ASP A 194 -5.84 4.03 -15.96
C ASP A 194 -6.61 2.81 -15.43
N GLU A 195 -6.68 1.71 -16.19
CA GLU A 195 -7.31 0.46 -15.72
C GLU A 195 -6.66 -0.04 -14.41
N MET A 196 -5.33 -0.03 -14.34
CA MET A 196 -4.62 -0.49 -13.15
C MET A 196 -4.78 0.49 -11.99
N ALA A 197 -4.86 1.79 -12.25
CA ALA A 197 -5.16 2.79 -11.22
C ALA A 197 -6.56 2.60 -10.63
N GLU A 198 -7.56 2.30 -11.48
CA GLU A 198 -8.92 2.00 -11.03
C GLU A 198 -8.98 0.72 -10.20
N ARG A 199 -8.26 -0.33 -10.60
CA ARG A 199 -8.15 -1.58 -9.84
C ARG A 199 -7.49 -1.37 -8.48
N ALA A 200 -6.43 -0.57 -8.43
CA ALA A 200 -5.76 -0.19 -7.18
C ALA A 200 -6.71 0.58 -6.25
N LEU A 201 -7.51 1.48 -6.79
CA LEU A 201 -8.54 2.20 -6.03
C LEU A 201 -9.61 1.25 -5.46
N LYS A 202 -10.13 0.32 -6.28
CA LYS A 202 -11.10 -0.69 -5.82
C LYS A 202 -10.54 -1.58 -4.71
N LEU A 203 -9.25 -1.97 -4.81
CA LEU A 203 -8.58 -2.74 -3.76
C LEU A 203 -8.48 -1.93 -2.45
N LEU A 204 -8.11 -0.65 -2.53
CA LEU A 204 -8.09 0.24 -1.37
C LEU A 204 -9.48 0.41 -0.75
N GLN A 205 -10.53 0.54 -1.56
CA GLN A 205 -11.92 0.66 -1.11
C GLN A 205 -12.45 -0.61 -0.42
N SER A 206 -11.88 -1.78 -0.74
CA SER A 206 -12.23 -3.04 -0.07
C SER A 206 -11.43 -3.29 1.21
N ALA A 207 -10.41 -2.48 1.51
CA ALA A 207 -9.50 -2.71 2.63
C ALA A 207 -10.04 -2.26 3.98
N ALA A 208 -10.87 -1.22 4.01
CA ALA A 208 -11.36 -0.64 5.25
C ALA A 208 -12.83 -0.20 5.16
N GLU A 209 -13.48 -0.26 6.31
CA GLU A 209 -14.79 0.37 6.56
C GLU A 209 -14.65 1.50 7.56
N MET A 210 -15.54 2.51 7.46
CA MET A 210 -15.61 3.63 8.38
C MET A 210 -17.06 3.83 8.83
N GLU A 211 -17.27 4.09 10.12
CA GLU A 211 -18.58 4.33 10.71
C GLU A 211 -18.56 5.47 11.71
N PHE A 212 -19.72 6.12 11.91
CA PHE A 212 -19.92 7.03 13.03
C PHE A 212 -20.20 6.23 14.30
N LEU A 213 -19.41 6.45 15.34
CA LEU A 213 -19.67 5.93 16.69
C LEU A 213 -20.63 6.84 17.46
N SER A 214 -20.49 8.15 17.23
CA SER A 214 -21.35 9.17 17.82
C SER A 214 -21.42 10.38 16.91
N VAL A 215 -22.62 10.96 16.82
CA VAL A 215 -22.89 12.25 16.18
C VAL A 215 -23.88 13.02 17.05
N PRO A 216 -23.83 14.36 17.05
CA PRO A 216 -24.84 15.16 17.76
C PRO A 216 -26.24 14.89 17.23
N GLU A 217 -27.24 14.83 18.11
CA GLU A 217 -28.65 14.71 17.71
C GLU A 217 -29.16 16.00 17.04
N SER A 218 -28.66 17.14 17.48
CA SER A 218 -28.93 18.47 16.93
C SER A 218 -27.74 19.40 17.20
N LEU A 219 -27.62 20.47 16.42
CA LEU A 219 -26.57 21.50 16.58
C LEU A 219 -27.14 22.90 16.39
N GLN A 220 -26.54 23.87 17.08
CA GLN A 220 -26.82 25.30 16.92
C GLN A 220 -25.53 26.09 16.70
N ALA A 221 -25.68 27.29 16.11
CA ALA A 221 -24.61 28.25 16.03
C ALA A 221 -24.03 28.59 17.42
N GLY A 222 -22.71 28.63 17.54
CA GLY A 222 -21.98 28.85 18.79
C GLY A 222 -21.87 27.62 19.71
N GLU A 223 -22.46 26.49 19.37
CA GLU A 223 -22.45 25.27 20.19
C GLU A 223 -21.18 24.43 19.95
N SER A 224 -20.70 23.79 21.02
CA SER A 224 -19.64 22.78 20.92
C SER A 224 -20.22 21.43 20.48
N ALA A 225 -19.55 20.79 19.57
CA ALA A 225 -19.92 19.49 19.03
C ALA A 225 -18.81 18.45 19.19
N SER A 226 -19.20 17.19 19.30
CA SER A 226 -18.28 16.05 19.29
C SER A 226 -18.76 15.00 18.31
N VAL A 227 -17.80 14.45 17.52
CA VAL A 227 -18.03 13.38 16.54
C VAL A 227 -17.05 12.26 16.80
N GLY A 228 -17.55 11.05 17.01
CA GLY A 228 -16.76 9.83 17.12
C GLY A 228 -16.81 9.03 15.82
N LEU A 229 -15.66 8.57 15.36
CA LEU A 229 -15.50 7.74 14.16
C LEU A 229 -14.71 6.48 14.49
N ARG A 230 -15.00 5.39 13.79
CA ARG A 230 -14.21 4.17 13.78
C ARG A 230 -13.79 3.84 12.36
N VAL A 231 -12.52 3.47 12.18
CA VAL A 231 -12.00 2.86 10.96
C VAL A 231 -11.59 1.43 11.30
N THR A 232 -12.13 0.47 10.56
CA THR A 232 -11.84 -0.97 10.72
C THR A 232 -11.13 -1.49 9.48
N ASN A 233 -10.00 -2.18 9.68
CA ASN A 233 -9.32 -2.93 8.61
C ASN A 233 -10.05 -4.26 8.40
N VAL A 234 -10.96 -4.31 7.44
CA VAL A 234 -11.82 -5.47 7.16
C VAL A 234 -11.29 -6.35 6.03
N GLY A 235 -10.42 -5.83 5.16
CA GLY A 235 -10.04 -6.50 3.91
C GLY A 235 -8.54 -6.62 3.67
N ALA A 236 -7.67 -5.94 4.43
CA ALA A 236 -6.23 -6.11 4.31
C ALA A 236 -5.73 -7.16 5.31
N GLY A 237 -5.14 -8.24 4.79
CA GLY A 237 -4.55 -9.31 5.59
C GLY A 237 -3.25 -8.94 6.31
N HIS A 238 -2.86 -7.69 6.25
CA HIS A 238 -1.69 -7.05 6.86
C HIS A 238 -2.09 -5.72 7.48
N LYS A 239 -1.18 -5.00 8.12
CA LYS A 239 -1.49 -3.67 8.63
C LYS A 239 -1.96 -2.73 7.50
N LEU A 240 -2.80 -1.78 7.83
CA LEU A 240 -3.31 -0.77 6.93
C LEU A 240 -2.81 0.63 7.38
N PRO A 241 -2.02 1.30 6.51
CA PRO A 241 -1.35 0.81 5.30
C PRO A 241 -0.16 -0.10 5.58
N THR A 242 0.39 -0.76 4.54
CA THR A 242 1.62 -1.55 4.59
C THR A 242 2.54 -1.21 3.41
N GLY A 243 3.67 -1.89 3.30
CA GLY A 243 4.70 -1.65 2.29
C GLY A 243 5.75 -0.67 2.78
N PHE A 244 6.17 0.28 1.95
CA PHE A 244 7.15 1.30 2.33
C PHE A 244 6.55 2.26 3.38
N PRO A 245 6.90 2.11 4.67
CA PRO A 245 6.10 2.68 5.76
C PRO A 245 6.13 4.21 5.80
N GLU A 246 7.25 4.83 5.42
CA GLU A 246 7.42 6.29 5.46
C GLU A 246 6.58 7.01 4.41
N GLY A 247 6.29 6.33 3.30
CA GLY A 247 5.50 6.91 2.21
C GLY A 247 4.01 6.73 2.39
N ARG A 248 3.60 5.59 2.96
CA ARG A 248 2.18 5.19 3.00
C ARG A 248 1.45 5.86 4.15
N GLU A 249 0.39 6.59 3.83
CA GLU A 249 -0.46 7.23 4.82
C GLU A 249 -1.93 7.06 4.47
N VAL A 250 -2.73 6.65 5.46
CA VAL A 250 -4.19 6.69 5.46
C VAL A 250 -4.62 7.73 6.47
N TRP A 251 -5.61 8.56 6.17
CA TRP A 251 -6.08 9.58 7.10
C TRP A 251 -7.58 9.86 6.96
N ILE A 252 -8.15 10.42 8.02
CA ILE A 252 -9.53 10.91 8.02
C ILE A 252 -9.53 12.41 7.72
N ASP A 253 -10.32 12.83 6.73
CA ASP A 253 -10.66 14.21 6.44
C ASP A 253 -12.12 14.45 6.88
N LEU A 254 -12.30 15.01 8.08
CA LEU A 254 -13.61 15.37 8.62
C LEU A 254 -13.96 16.80 8.25
N LYS A 255 -15.13 16.98 7.64
CA LYS A 255 -15.65 18.28 7.22
C LYS A 255 -17.09 18.44 7.72
N VAL A 256 -17.42 19.63 8.20
CA VAL A 256 -18.80 20.06 8.53
C VAL A 256 -19.15 21.24 7.65
N THR A 257 -20.32 21.18 7.02
CA THR A 257 -20.86 22.28 6.22
C THR A 257 -22.20 22.72 6.76
N ASP A 258 -22.54 23.99 6.58
CA ASP A 258 -23.86 24.54 6.86
C ASP A 258 -24.87 24.21 5.73
N TYR A 259 -26.13 24.71 5.85
CA TYR A 259 -27.19 24.46 4.86
C TYR A 259 -26.88 25.03 3.48
N THR A 260 -25.98 26.02 3.36
CA THR A 260 -25.55 26.61 2.08
C THR A 260 -24.43 25.79 1.42
N GLY A 261 -23.83 24.83 2.16
CA GLY A 261 -22.64 24.10 1.76
C GLY A 261 -21.33 24.79 2.14
N ALA A 262 -21.37 25.93 2.84
CA ALA A 262 -20.18 26.59 3.34
C ALA A 262 -19.52 25.74 4.44
N GLU A 263 -18.19 25.65 4.39
CA GLU A 263 -17.40 24.89 5.35
C GLU A 263 -17.34 25.66 6.68
N VAL A 264 -17.84 25.05 7.76
CA VAL A 264 -17.82 25.60 9.12
C VAL A 264 -16.78 24.96 10.03
N TYR A 265 -16.33 23.77 9.67
CA TYR A 265 -15.22 23.10 10.32
C TYR A 265 -14.59 22.09 9.37
N ARG A 266 -13.26 21.94 9.46
CA ARG A 266 -12.53 20.86 8.79
C ARG A 266 -11.25 20.53 9.55
N LEU A 267 -10.92 19.22 9.61
CA LEU A 267 -9.64 18.71 10.06
C LEU A 267 -9.30 17.47 9.21
N GLY A 268 -8.15 17.53 8.52
CA GLY A 268 -7.70 16.48 7.60
C GLY A 268 -7.45 16.99 6.18
N ALA A 269 -7.55 18.32 5.96
CA ALA A 269 -7.21 18.92 4.68
C ALA A 269 -5.73 18.74 4.35
N VAL A 270 -5.44 18.61 3.05
CA VAL A 270 -4.05 18.64 2.56
C VAL A 270 -3.67 20.09 2.28
N LYS A 271 -2.58 20.53 2.93
CA LYS A 271 -1.99 21.88 2.76
C LYS A 271 -0.49 21.72 2.49
N ASP A 272 0.03 22.46 1.52
CA ASP A 272 1.46 22.45 1.17
C ASP A 272 2.04 21.03 0.94
N GLY A 273 1.21 20.12 0.38
CA GLY A 273 1.58 18.76 0.08
C GLY A 273 1.66 17.78 1.28
N HIS A 274 1.12 18.18 2.44
CA HIS A 274 1.00 17.37 3.65
C HIS A 274 -0.42 17.40 4.20
N THR A 275 -0.79 16.42 5.04
CA THR A 275 -1.96 16.52 5.91
C THR A 275 -1.72 17.59 6.98
N GLU A 276 -2.75 18.40 7.32
CA GLU A 276 -2.59 19.44 8.32
C GLU A 276 -2.31 18.86 9.71
N PRO A 277 -1.63 19.62 10.59
CA PRO A 277 -1.34 19.19 11.96
C PRO A 277 -2.62 18.84 12.74
N GLY A 278 -2.55 17.75 13.54
CA GLY A 278 -3.70 17.24 14.31
C GLY A 278 -4.58 16.26 13.53
N THR A 279 -4.38 16.08 12.24
CA THR A 279 -5.10 15.07 11.44
C THR A 279 -4.92 13.67 12.04
N LYS A 280 -6.03 12.94 12.18
CA LYS A 280 -5.98 11.52 12.53
C LYS A 280 -5.47 10.74 11.34
N ASN A 281 -4.24 10.25 11.45
CA ASN A 281 -3.60 9.45 10.40
C ASN A 281 -3.14 8.08 10.91
N PHE A 282 -2.96 7.18 9.97
CA PHE A 282 -2.49 5.82 10.16
C PHE A 282 -1.25 5.63 9.29
N LYS A 283 -0.09 5.55 9.93
CA LYS A 283 1.21 5.35 9.29
C LYS A 283 2.25 4.84 10.28
N ALA A 284 3.38 4.37 9.80
CA ALA A 284 4.59 4.21 10.59
C ALA A 284 5.49 5.43 10.38
N THR A 285 6.23 5.79 11.41
CA THR A 285 7.25 6.83 11.37
C THR A 285 8.55 6.25 11.89
N LEU A 286 9.58 6.27 11.05
CA LEU A 286 10.92 5.84 11.43
C LEU A 286 11.77 7.05 11.82
N GLY A 287 12.78 6.80 12.64
CA GLY A 287 13.74 7.80 13.08
C GLY A 287 15.18 7.31 12.94
N ASP A 288 16.10 8.28 12.82
CA ASP A 288 17.53 8.05 12.88
C ASP A 288 18.03 7.76 14.32
N SER A 289 19.33 7.60 14.49
CA SER A 289 19.95 7.37 15.79
C SER A 289 19.75 8.52 16.78
N ASP A 290 19.53 9.74 16.30
CA ASP A 290 19.29 10.93 17.12
C ASP A 290 17.81 11.14 17.44
N GLY A 291 16.92 10.35 16.82
CA GLY A 291 15.47 10.44 16.98
C GLY A 291 14.79 11.42 16.05
N ASN A 292 15.48 11.92 15.02
CA ASN A 292 14.86 12.73 13.99
C ASN A 292 14.09 11.84 13.02
N VAL A 293 12.97 12.34 12.49
CA VAL A 293 12.16 11.62 11.49
C VAL A 293 12.94 11.45 10.20
N VAL A 294 13.04 10.20 9.72
CA VAL A 294 13.55 9.90 8.38
C VAL A 294 12.38 9.82 7.41
N GLU A 295 12.12 10.89 6.66
CA GLU A 295 10.92 10.99 5.81
C GLU A 295 10.84 9.89 4.73
N PHE A 296 11.96 9.60 4.05
CA PHE A 296 12.09 8.58 3.01
C PHE A 296 13.45 7.89 3.03
N ALA A 297 14.38 8.39 3.85
CA ALA A 297 15.77 7.91 3.92
C ALA A 297 15.88 6.66 4.80
N VAL A 298 15.15 5.59 4.44
CA VAL A 298 15.09 4.34 5.23
C VAL A 298 16.45 3.71 5.51
N TRP A 299 17.48 4.04 4.74
CA TRP A 299 18.85 3.61 4.98
C TRP A 299 19.51 4.31 6.18
N GLU A 300 18.90 5.38 6.70
CA GLU A 300 19.32 6.08 7.92
C GLU A 300 18.49 5.66 9.14
N ALA A 301 17.44 4.87 8.93
CA ALA A 301 16.53 4.47 10.00
C ALA A 301 17.22 3.58 11.04
N ASP A 302 17.02 3.90 12.32
CA ASP A 302 17.54 3.18 13.48
C ASP A 302 16.45 2.63 14.39
N ARG A 303 15.29 3.29 14.42
CA ARG A 303 14.18 2.95 15.30
C ARG A 303 12.82 3.29 14.71
N VAL A 304 11.77 2.68 15.25
CA VAL A 304 10.39 3.07 15.03
C VAL A 304 10.01 4.13 16.05
N LEU A 305 9.66 5.34 15.63
CA LEU A 305 9.19 6.43 16.49
C LEU A 305 7.72 6.26 16.84
N SER A 306 6.91 5.88 15.86
CA SER A 306 5.48 5.58 16.04
C SER A 306 4.97 4.62 14.98
N ASP A 307 3.93 3.84 15.33
CA ASP A 307 3.17 3.00 14.39
C ASP A 307 1.70 3.07 14.78
N THR A 308 0.92 3.84 14.02
CA THR A 308 -0.51 4.04 14.20
C THR A 308 -1.34 3.25 13.20
N ARG A 309 -0.73 2.37 12.40
CA ARG A 309 -1.39 1.55 11.39
C ARG A 309 -2.36 0.56 12.02
N ILE A 310 -3.45 0.27 11.31
CA ILE A 310 -4.52 -0.59 11.82
C ILE A 310 -4.19 -2.05 11.53
N LEU A 311 -4.20 -2.87 12.58
CA LEU A 311 -3.96 -4.33 12.47
C LEU A 311 -5.02 -5.01 11.60
N PRO A 312 -4.71 -6.16 10.97
CA PRO A 312 -5.71 -7.00 10.29
C PRO A 312 -6.90 -7.32 11.21
N MET A 313 -8.12 -7.11 10.72
CA MET A 313 -9.37 -7.25 11.48
C MET A 313 -9.46 -6.36 12.73
N GLY A 314 -8.50 -5.44 12.91
CA GLY A 314 -8.48 -4.45 13.99
C GLY A 314 -9.17 -3.15 13.58
N TYR A 315 -9.32 -2.26 14.56
CA TYR A 315 -9.90 -0.93 14.34
C TYR A 315 -9.13 0.16 15.08
N SER A 316 -9.43 1.40 14.72
CA SER A 316 -8.96 2.59 15.43
C SER A 316 -10.07 3.63 15.51
N ASP A 317 -10.25 4.18 16.71
CA ASP A 317 -11.23 5.21 16.96
C ASP A 317 -10.60 6.61 16.86
N ALA A 318 -11.40 7.59 16.46
CA ALA A 318 -11.05 9.00 16.40
C ALA A 318 -12.19 9.85 16.97
N ASN A 319 -11.85 10.83 17.80
CA ASN A 319 -12.79 11.79 18.32
C ASN A 319 -12.40 13.21 17.87
N TYR A 320 -13.41 13.96 17.44
CA TYR A 320 -13.27 15.33 16.99
C TYR A 320 -14.15 16.22 17.85
N GLU A 321 -13.56 17.30 18.36
CA GLU A 321 -14.25 18.35 19.10
C GLU A 321 -14.11 19.66 18.37
N PHE A 322 -15.19 20.38 18.14
CA PHE A 322 -15.20 21.65 17.43
C PHE A 322 -16.37 22.52 17.90
N VAL A 323 -16.33 23.79 17.54
CA VAL A 323 -17.40 24.76 17.83
C VAL A 323 -18.00 25.20 16.50
N ILE A 324 -19.32 25.21 16.42
CA ILE A 324 -20.04 25.76 15.27
C ILE A 324 -19.91 27.29 15.30
N PRO A 325 -19.46 27.95 14.21
CA PRO A 325 -19.40 29.42 14.14
C PRO A 325 -20.78 30.05 14.47
N THR A 326 -20.76 31.23 15.12
CA THR A 326 -21.99 31.90 15.58
C THR A 326 -22.84 32.47 14.45
N ASP A 327 -22.29 32.58 13.26
CA ASP A 327 -22.94 33.04 12.02
C ASP A 327 -23.33 31.90 11.07
N ALA A 328 -23.07 30.65 11.45
CA ALA A 328 -23.45 29.48 10.64
C ALA A 328 -24.91 29.10 10.87
N GLU A 329 -25.58 28.66 9.81
CA GLU A 329 -26.99 28.27 9.84
C GLU A 329 -27.13 26.77 9.44
N GLY A 330 -27.85 26.01 10.27
CA GLY A 330 -28.16 24.59 9.98
C GLY A 330 -29.37 24.39 9.06
N PRO A 331 -29.68 23.15 8.66
CA PRO A 331 -29.02 21.90 9.13
C PRO A 331 -27.55 21.79 8.72
N PHE A 332 -26.76 21.07 9.54
CA PHE A 332 -25.34 20.86 9.28
C PHE A 332 -25.11 19.47 8.69
N THR A 333 -24.20 19.37 7.74
CA THR A 333 -23.78 18.09 7.18
C THR A 333 -22.37 17.76 7.62
N ILE A 334 -22.22 16.65 8.35
CA ILE A 334 -20.91 16.09 8.76
C ILE A 334 -20.52 15.05 7.73
N THR A 335 -19.37 15.23 7.08
CA THR A 335 -18.82 14.28 6.10
C THR A 335 -17.44 13.88 6.55
N ALA A 336 -17.17 12.57 6.57
CA ALA A 336 -15.84 12.02 6.80
C ALA A 336 -15.39 11.21 5.58
N ASP A 337 -14.23 11.56 5.06
CA ASP A 337 -13.55 10.85 3.98
C ASP A 337 -12.34 10.10 4.56
N LEU A 338 -12.22 8.80 4.27
CA LEU A 338 -11.01 8.02 4.52
C LEU A 338 -10.16 8.06 3.25
N ASN A 339 -9.00 8.66 3.34
CA ASN A 339 -8.11 8.91 2.22
C ASN A 339 -6.81 8.12 2.35
N TYR A 340 -6.17 7.85 1.21
CA TYR A 340 -4.86 7.22 1.11
C TYR A 340 -4.01 7.91 0.06
N TRP A 341 -2.71 8.01 0.31
CA TRP A 341 -1.68 8.24 -0.70
C TRP A 341 -0.48 7.33 -0.52
N GLY A 342 0.24 7.11 -1.63
CA GLY A 342 1.49 6.35 -1.61
C GLY A 342 2.66 7.17 -1.09
N PHE A 343 2.64 8.49 -1.34
CA PHE A 343 3.57 9.50 -0.85
C PHE A 343 2.88 10.86 -0.84
N ALA A 344 3.16 11.66 0.17
CA ALA A 344 2.83 13.07 0.19
C ALA A 344 3.52 13.82 -0.98
N GLN A 345 2.88 14.85 -1.55
CA GLN A 345 3.46 15.59 -2.68
C GLN A 345 4.84 16.16 -2.35
N SER A 346 4.98 16.74 -1.17
CA SER A 346 6.25 17.30 -0.70
C SER A 346 7.38 16.28 -0.61
N THR A 347 7.06 15.04 -0.25
CA THR A 347 8.02 13.92 -0.22
C THR A 347 8.39 13.49 -1.64
N LEU A 348 7.42 13.38 -2.56
CA LEU A 348 7.68 13.10 -3.97
C LEU A 348 8.62 14.14 -4.59
N ASP A 349 8.37 15.42 -4.34
CA ASP A 349 9.17 16.53 -4.88
C ASP A 349 10.64 16.44 -4.40
N LYS A 350 10.88 16.00 -3.16
CA LYS A 350 12.22 15.75 -2.63
C LYS A 350 12.91 14.53 -3.28
N ILE A 351 12.14 13.50 -3.64
CA ILE A 351 12.68 12.26 -4.21
C ILE A 351 12.99 12.43 -5.70
N VAL A 352 12.02 12.91 -6.49
CA VAL A 352 12.07 12.89 -7.96
C VAL A 352 12.23 14.29 -8.57
N GLY A 353 12.12 15.34 -7.79
CA GLY A 353 12.13 16.73 -8.23
C GLY A 353 10.72 17.33 -8.32
N GLU A 354 10.66 18.64 -8.14
CA GLU A 354 9.41 19.41 -8.02
C GLU A 354 8.45 19.18 -9.19
N ASN A 355 7.20 18.82 -8.88
CA ASN A 355 6.11 18.60 -9.83
C ASN A 355 6.37 17.54 -10.93
N LYS A 356 7.33 16.65 -10.76
CA LYS A 356 7.61 15.59 -11.74
C LYS A 356 6.57 14.48 -11.70
N ILE A 357 6.05 14.17 -10.51
CA ILE A 357 4.98 13.20 -10.30
C ILE A 357 3.93 13.87 -9.41
N LYS A 358 2.68 13.83 -9.84
CA LYS A 358 1.56 14.30 -9.04
C LYS A 358 1.11 13.21 -8.09
N SER A 359 1.10 13.49 -6.78
CA SER A 359 0.53 12.59 -5.77
C SER A 359 -0.99 12.48 -5.97
N GLU A 360 -1.48 11.26 -6.11
CA GLU A 360 -2.92 10.99 -6.20
C GLU A 360 -3.47 10.59 -4.84
N ILE A 361 -4.53 11.28 -4.42
CA ILE A 361 -5.28 10.94 -3.21
C ILE A 361 -6.36 9.94 -3.60
N ALA A 362 -6.26 8.73 -3.08
CA ALA A 362 -7.26 7.69 -3.28
C ALA A 362 -8.28 7.74 -2.14
N LYS A 363 -9.53 8.03 -2.46
CA LYS A 363 -10.64 8.01 -1.51
C LYS A 363 -11.09 6.57 -1.29
N MET A 364 -10.84 6.05 -0.09
CA MET A 364 -11.16 4.68 0.30
C MET A 364 -12.62 4.53 0.73
N ALA A 365 -13.12 5.45 1.53
CA ALA A 365 -14.51 5.46 2.00
C ALA A 365 -15.00 6.90 2.21
N THR A 366 -16.32 7.07 2.15
CA THR A 366 -17.01 8.31 2.52
C THR A 366 -18.27 7.96 3.30
N ILE A 367 -18.45 8.62 4.44
CA ILE A 367 -19.71 8.59 5.21
C ILE A 367 -20.19 10.01 5.47
N SER A 368 -21.49 10.19 5.56
CA SER A 368 -22.09 11.50 5.79
C SER A 368 -23.33 11.39 6.68
N HIS A 369 -23.54 12.41 7.52
CA HIS A 369 -24.69 12.51 8.40
C HIS A 369 -25.19 13.95 8.44
N VAL A 370 -26.52 14.13 8.34
CA VAL A 370 -27.17 15.45 8.45
C VAL A 370 -27.67 15.63 9.88
N VAL A 371 -27.19 16.69 10.53
CA VAL A 371 -27.59 17.06 11.90
C VAL A 371 -28.58 18.22 11.85
N PRO A 372 -29.82 18.06 12.36
CA PRO A 372 -30.80 19.13 12.37
C PRO A 372 -30.40 20.24 13.35
N VAL A 373 -31.06 21.41 13.19
CA VAL A 373 -30.99 22.50 14.18
C VAL A 373 -31.87 22.13 15.37
N SER A 374 -31.41 22.43 16.58
CA SER A 374 -32.24 22.24 17.81
C SER A 374 -33.48 23.13 17.77
N ASP A 375 -34.64 22.54 18.02
CA ASP A 375 -35.92 23.29 18.13
C ASP A 375 -35.97 24.04 19.47
N LEU A 376 -35.67 25.35 19.49
CA LEU A 376 -35.75 26.19 20.69
C LEU A 376 -37.17 26.22 21.31
N ARG A 377 -38.18 25.73 20.60
CA ARG A 377 -39.58 25.74 21.08
C ARG A 377 -39.95 24.61 22.05
N ALA A 378 -39.08 23.60 22.20
CA ALA A 378 -39.35 22.44 23.08
C ALA A 378 -38.94 22.68 24.56
N GLN A 379 -38.19 23.75 24.88
CA GLN A 379 -37.69 24.02 26.24
C GLN A 379 -38.56 24.96 27.08
N THR A 380 -39.72 25.41 26.56
CA THR A 380 -40.69 26.22 27.32
C THR A 380 -42.01 25.45 27.52
N LYS A 381 -41.98 24.42 28.32
CA LYS A 381 -43.18 23.83 28.97
C LYS A 381 -42.80 23.33 30.38
#